data_9ea9518696f35a287c03e26e7b6e3216
#
_entry.id   9ea9518696f35a287c03e26e7b6e3216
#
_cell.length_a   1.000
_cell.length_b   1.000
_cell.length_c   1.000
_cell.angle_alpha   90.00
_cell.angle_beta   90.00
_cell.angle_gamma   90.00
#
_symmetry.space_group_name_H-M   'P 1'
#
loop_
_entity.id
_entity.type
_entity.pdbx_description
1 polymer ?
#
loop_
_entity_poly.entity_id
_entity_poly.type
_entity_poly.pdbx_seq_one_letter_code
_entity_poly.pdbx_strand_id
1 'polypeptide(L)'
;MIRSHVDVVGSLLRPAELLAAQKKFAAGELQPADFKKIEDRAVDQAVTLQEEAGLEIVTDGEMRRQSFQAQMTAAVDGFGEHTLDAFLWGQWHGDQATGDWSLARPVALGVVGKLRRRRHLSAEEFTYLRARTRCIAKITLPSPSLWVNFWSRQHSSHAYPTLESFLADVTEILCEEVAELARLGATYIQMDAPHYALLIDPATQGFYEQQAAQGGHSASVQQWLDRALELDNAVISAAPAVTIGLHLCRGSQASRWLAEVSYEPIAPTVFRKNSRLTGFCLTTMMCARDHSNHCGRFPTISWWYLA
;
A
#
# COMPACT_ATOMS: atom_id res chain seq x y z
N MET A 1 -9.06 13.85 17.60
CA MET A 1 -9.31 13.96 16.14
C MET A 1 -8.09 14.61 15.53
N ILE A 2 -7.43 13.93 14.57
CA ILE A 2 -6.25 14.43 13.87
C ILE A 2 -6.72 15.50 12.89
N ARG A 3 -6.07 16.69 12.91
CA ARG A 3 -6.44 17.85 12.08
C ARG A 3 -5.28 18.33 11.19
N SER A 4 -4.37 17.44 10.82
CA SER A 4 -3.30 17.81 9.91
C SER A 4 -3.81 17.91 8.48
N HIS A 5 -3.34 18.92 7.73
CA HIS A 5 -3.69 19.12 6.33
C HIS A 5 -2.62 18.58 5.38
N VAL A 6 -1.46 18.17 5.90
CA VAL A 6 -0.33 17.66 5.13
C VAL A 6 0.35 16.55 5.93
N ASP A 7 0.64 15.44 5.28
CA ASP A 7 1.52 14.41 5.78
C ASP A 7 2.28 13.73 4.63
N VAL A 8 3.30 12.94 4.96
CA VAL A 8 4.00 12.10 4.00
C VAL A 8 3.16 10.87 3.72
N VAL A 9 2.95 10.50 2.46
CA VAL A 9 2.16 9.29 2.10
C VAL A 9 2.73 8.06 2.80
N GLY A 10 4.04 7.82 2.70
CA GLY A 10 4.72 6.70 3.33
C GLY A 10 6.20 6.76 3.04
N SER A 11 6.60 6.30 1.87
CA SER A 11 7.99 6.21 1.44
C SER A 11 8.64 7.58 1.24
N LEU A 12 9.87 7.71 1.71
CA LEU A 12 10.80 8.77 1.35
C LEU A 12 11.95 8.22 0.52
N LEU A 13 12.71 9.12 -0.12
CA LEU A 13 13.90 8.72 -0.88
C LEU A 13 14.94 8.10 0.05
N ARG A 14 15.35 6.89 -0.28
CA ARG A 14 16.36 6.17 0.49
C ARG A 14 17.74 6.78 0.29
N PRO A 15 18.48 7.05 1.38
CA PRO A 15 19.87 7.51 1.29
C PRO A 15 20.76 6.53 0.50
N ALA A 16 21.73 7.06 -0.24
CA ALA A 16 22.64 6.24 -1.03
C ALA A 16 23.39 5.20 -0.17
N GLU A 17 23.71 5.54 1.09
CA GLU A 17 24.33 4.62 2.05
C GLU A 17 23.41 3.41 2.32
N LEU A 18 22.12 3.64 2.53
CA LEU A 18 21.16 2.56 2.76
C LEU A 18 21.02 1.65 1.54
N LEU A 19 20.94 2.23 0.32
CA LEU A 19 20.85 1.46 -0.92
C LEU A 19 22.11 0.60 -1.15
N ALA A 20 23.29 1.13 -0.84
CA ALA A 20 24.53 0.37 -0.91
C ALA A 20 24.58 -0.75 0.15
N ALA A 21 24.10 -0.47 1.37
CA ALA A 21 24.04 -1.46 2.45
C ALA A 21 23.05 -2.59 2.12
N GLN A 22 21.89 -2.30 1.53
CA GLN A 22 20.92 -3.31 1.09
C GLN A 22 21.54 -4.30 0.08
N LYS A 23 22.33 -3.78 -0.88
CA LYS A 23 23.03 -4.63 -1.85
C LYS A 23 24.05 -5.55 -1.17
N LYS A 24 24.86 -5.01 -0.27
CA LYS A 24 25.87 -5.78 0.48
C LYS A 24 25.22 -6.82 1.40
N PHE A 25 24.12 -6.46 2.05
CA PHE A 25 23.38 -7.37 2.91
C PHE A 25 22.78 -8.53 2.11
N ALA A 26 22.16 -8.24 0.96
CA ALA A 26 21.65 -9.27 0.05
C ALA A 26 22.74 -10.19 -0.50
N ALA A 27 23.97 -9.69 -0.69
CA ALA A 27 25.13 -10.47 -1.09
C ALA A 27 25.79 -11.26 0.07
N GLY A 28 25.29 -11.10 1.32
CA GLY A 28 25.89 -11.71 2.50
C GLY A 28 27.20 -11.07 2.96
N GLU A 29 27.53 -9.87 2.45
CA GLU A 29 28.75 -9.13 2.73
C GLU A 29 28.64 -8.20 3.96
N LEU A 30 27.44 -8.05 4.51
CA LEU A 30 27.17 -7.20 5.67
C LEU A 30 26.42 -7.98 6.76
N GLN A 31 26.89 -7.87 8.00
CA GLN A 31 26.23 -8.53 9.12
C GLN A 31 24.88 -7.88 9.45
N PRO A 32 23.85 -8.67 9.89
CA PRO A 32 22.52 -8.16 10.20
C PRO A 32 22.53 -6.98 11.20
N ALA A 33 23.37 -7.05 12.24
CA ALA A 33 23.46 -6.00 13.25
C ALA A 33 24.02 -4.68 12.70
N ASP A 34 24.93 -4.73 11.73
CA ASP A 34 25.50 -3.53 11.11
C ASP A 34 24.56 -2.97 10.05
N PHE A 35 23.86 -3.83 9.32
CA PHE A 35 22.79 -3.42 8.41
C PHE A 35 21.69 -2.67 9.17
N LYS A 36 21.23 -3.23 10.30
CA LYS A 36 20.21 -2.61 11.14
C LYS A 36 20.62 -1.19 11.62
N LYS A 37 21.88 -0.97 11.99
CA LYS A 37 22.36 0.36 12.37
C LYS A 37 22.25 1.38 11.23
N ILE A 38 22.45 0.94 9.99
CA ILE A 38 22.32 1.80 8.81
C ILE A 38 20.84 2.12 8.56
N GLU A 39 19.96 1.13 8.67
CA GLU A 39 18.51 1.34 8.59
C GLU A 39 18.03 2.31 9.68
N ASP A 40 18.46 2.10 10.93
CA ASP A 40 18.11 2.96 12.06
C ASP A 40 18.49 4.43 11.80
N ARG A 41 19.71 4.68 11.31
CA ARG A 41 20.13 6.05 10.92
C ARG A 41 19.27 6.63 9.79
N ALA A 42 18.92 5.83 8.81
CA ALA A 42 18.07 6.29 7.70
C ALA A 42 16.67 6.68 8.20
N VAL A 43 16.10 5.92 9.12
CA VAL A 43 14.82 6.26 9.77
C VAL A 43 14.95 7.53 10.60
N ASP A 44 16.02 7.65 11.41
CA ASP A 44 16.25 8.87 12.23
C ASP A 44 16.36 10.12 11.35
N GLN A 45 17.07 10.03 10.22
CA GLN A 45 17.17 11.13 9.24
C GLN A 45 15.80 11.45 8.61
N ALA A 46 15.01 10.44 8.26
CA ALA A 46 13.69 10.62 7.70
C ALA A 46 12.74 11.31 8.69
N VAL A 47 12.78 10.94 9.95
CA VAL A 47 11.98 11.57 11.01
C VAL A 47 12.41 13.02 11.19
N THR A 48 13.72 13.28 11.34
CA THR A 48 14.25 14.64 11.49
C THR A 48 13.84 15.56 10.35
N LEU A 49 13.96 15.09 9.10
CA LEU A 49 13.56 15.86 7.92
C LEU A 49 12.08 16.26 7.95
N GLN A 50 11.20 15.35 8.37
CA GLN A 50 9.76 15.61 8.47
C GLN A 50 9.44 16.61 9.61
N GLU A 51 10.08 16.46 10.76
CA GLU A 51 9.91 17.36 11.89
C GLU A 51 10.46 18.79 11.58
N GLU A 52 11.61 18.89 10.91
CA GLU A 52 12.18 20.17 10.46
C GLU A 52 11.30 20.87 9.42
N ALA A 53 10.58 20.07 8.60
CA ALA A 53 9.56 20.59 7.68
C ALA A 53 8.26 21.02 8.38
N GLY A 54 8.15 20.84 9.70
CA GLY A 54 6.99 21.24 10.49
C GLY A 54 5.79 20.29 10.38
N LEU A 55 5.98 19.03 10.01
CA LEU A 55 4.90 18.06 9.92
C LEU A 55 4.46 17.60 11.32
N GLU A 56 3.14 17.52 11.53
CA GLU A 56 2.54 17.00 12.76
C GLU A 56 2.39 15.48 12.77
N ILE A 57 2.42 14.88 11.58
CA ILE A 57 2.33 13.44 11.35
C ILE A 57 3.59 13.02 10.60
N VAL A 58 4.30 12.02 11.12
CA VAL A 58 5.56 11.55 10.55
C VAL A 58 5.53 10.05 10.34
N THR A 59 6.27 9.58 9.34
CA THR A 59 6.50 8.17 9.05
C THR A 59 7.99 7.82 9.24
N ASP A 60 8.30 6.53 9.27
CA ASP A 60 9.68 6.05 9.21
C ASP A 60 10.31 6.15 7.79
N GLY A 61 9.57 6.74 6.83
CA GLY A 61 9.95 6.84 5.43
C GLY A 61 10.00 5.49 4.70
N GLU A 62 9.48 4.44 5.31
CA GLU A 62 9.56 3.04 4.82
C GLU A 62 11.01 2.61 4.51
N MET A 63 11.97 3.11 5.28
CA MET A 63 13.39 2.87 5.05
C MET A 63 13.78 1.40 5.16
N ARG A 64 13.02 0.60 5.93
CA ARG A 64 13.25 -0.82 6.16
C ARG A 64 12.55 -1.73 5.14
N ARG A 65 11.75 -1.15 4.23
CA ARG A 65 10.96 -1.88 3.25
C ARG A 65 11.60 -1.82 1.86
N GLN A 66 11.45 -2.86 1.07
CA GLN A 66 11.78 -2.83 -0.36
C GLN A 66 10.67 -2.17 -1.18
N SER A 67 9.42 -2.39 -0.77
CA SER A 67 8.20 -1.79 -1.32
C SER A 67 7.16 -1.66 -0.21
N PHE A 68 6.13 -0.84 -0.42
CA PHE A 68 5.10 -0.57 0.61
C PHE A 68 4.41 -1.84 1.15
N GLN A 69 4.28 -2.91 0.34
CA GLN A 69 3.67 -4.17 0.74
C GLN A 69 4.69 -5.23 1.22
N ALA A 70 5.99 -4.97 1.17
CA ALA A 70 7.04 -5.97 1.39
C ALA A 70 7.02 -6.60 2.80
N GLN A 71 6.47 -5.92 3.79
CA GLN A 71 6.39 -6.46 5.16
C GLN A 71 5.51 -7.70 5.26
N MET A 72 4.44 -7.79 4.47
CA MET A 72 3.62 -9.00 4.43
C MET A 72 4.46 -10.21 3.99
N THR A 73 5.13 -10.12 2.85
CA THR A 73 5.93 -11.23 2.32
C THR A 73 7.17 -11.54 3.17
N ALA A 74 7.69 -10.54 3.91
CA ALA A 74 8.81 -10.71 4.82
C ALA A 74 8.44 -11.30 6.19
N ALA A 75 7.19 -11.13 6.63
CA ALA A 75 6.72 -11.53 7.96
C ALA A 75 5.84 -12.79 7.95
N VAL A 76 5.38 -13.23 6.78
CA VAL A 76 4.42 -14.31 6.61
C VAL A 76 4.98 -15.36 5.66
N ASP A 77 4.99 -16.64 6.09
CA ASP A 77 5.29 -17.78 5.24
C ASP A 77 4.12 -18.04 4.27
N GLY A 78 4.38 -18.76 3.19
CA GLY A 78 3.38 -19.15 2.20
C GLY A 78 3.53 -18.45 0.87
N PHE A 79 4.41 -17.44 0.78
CA PHE A 79 4.79 -16.80 -0.48
C PHE A 79 6.01 -17.51 -1.08
N GLY A 80 6.05 -17.58 -2.41
CA GLY A 80 7.14 -18.18 -3.18
C GLY A 80 7.28 -17.55 -4.53
N GLU A 81 8.37 -17.89 -5.23
CA GLU A 81 8.68 -17.35 -6.54
C GLU A 81 7.90 -18.07 -7.63
N HIS A 82 7.08 -17.36 -8.34
CA HIS A 82 6.52 -17.77 -9.63
C HIS A 82 6.16 -16.54 -10.46
N THR A 83 5.95 -16.73 -11.76
CA THR A 83 5.55 -15.64 -12.64
C THR A 83 4.10 -15.26 -12.34
N LEU A 84 3.89 -14.08 -11.75
CA LEU A 84 2.57 -13.51 -11.55
C LEU A 84 2.14 -12.70 -12.76
N ASP A 85 0.90 -12.91 -13.20
CA ASP A 85 0.20 -11.99 -14.06
C ASP A 85 -0.39 -10.86 -13.20
N ALA A 86 0.46 -9.94 -12.76
CA ALA A 86 0.01 -8.81 -11.97
C ALA A 86 0.22 -7.50 -12.71
N PHE A 87 -0.80 -6.65 -12.74
CA PHE A 87 -0.77 -5.34 -13.38
C PHE A 87 0.25 -4.37 -12.78
N LEU A 88 0.58 -4.54 -11.50
CA LEU A 88 1.57 -3.72 -10.81
C LEU A 88 2.94 -3.66 -11.51
N TRP A 89 3.16 -4.51 -12.52
CA TRP A 89 4.41 -4.66 -13.24
C TRP A 89 4.29 -4.30 -14.73
N GLY A 90 3.20 -3.66 -15.16
CA GLY A 90 2.90 -3.40 -16.55
C GLY A 90 3.55 -2.14 -17.14
N GLN A 91 2.80 -1.49 -18.01
CA GLN A 91 3.17 -0.21 -18.63
C GLN A 91 2.97 0.94 -17.65
N TRP A 92 4.01 1.72 -17.44
CA TRP A 92 3.98 2.92 -16.64
C TRP A 92 4.03 4.13 -17.56
N HIS A 93 3.13 5.06 -17.36
CA HIS A 93 3.03 6.26 -18.14
C HIS A 93 3.86 7.39 -17.54
N GLY A 94 4.54 8.14 -18.39
CA GLY A 94 5.35 9.28 -17.99
C GLY A 94 4.99 10.53 -18.79
N ASP A 95 5.43 11.68 -18.31
CA ASP A 95 5.34 12.93 -19.08
C ASP A 95 6.41 12.99 -20.19
N GLN A 96 6.44 14.11 -20.91
CA GLN A 96 7.41 14.31 -22.00
C GLN A 96 8.88 14.21 -21.55
N ALA A 97 9.16 14.47 -20.27
CA ALA A 97 10.52 14.42 -19.73
C ALA A 97 10.92 13.01 -19.26
N THR A 98 9.96 12.23 -18.75
CA THR A 98 10.20 10.92 -18.17
C THR A 98 9.89 9.77 -19.12
N GLY A 99 8.98 9.98 -20.09
CA GLY A 99 8.54 8.96 -21.05
C GLY A 99 7.90 7.73 -20.41
N ASP A 100 7.28 6.91 -21.22
CA ASP A 100 6.71 5.64 -20.78
C ASP A 100 7.80 4.63 -20.44
N TRP A 101 7.48 3.72 -19.52
CA TRP A 101 8.39 2.69 -19.06
C TRP A 101 7.66 1.37 -18.85
N SER A 102 8.21 0.30 -19.41
CA SER A 102 7.72 -1.06 -19.16
C SER A 102 8.58 -1.69 -18.07
N LEU A 103 7.96 -2.01 -16.95
CA LEU A 103 8.63 -2.78 -15.92
C LEU A 103 8.58 -4.26 -16.29
N ALA A 104 9.75 -4.87 -16.46
CA ALA A 104 9.83 -6.32 -16.61
C ALA A 104 9.21 -6.99 -15.37
N ARG A 105 8.34 -7.95 -15.58
CA ARG A 105 7.75 -8.74 -14.49
C ARG A 105 8.88 -9.33 -13.65
N PRO A 106 9.00 -9.05 -12.35
CA PRO A 106 9.90 -9.82 -11.53
C PRO A 106 9.42 -11.27 -11.51
N VAL A 107 10.33 -12.20 -11.41
CA VAL A 107 10.03 -13.52 -10.87
C VAL A 107 9.55 -13.23 -9.44
N ALA A 108 8.24 -13.15 -9.26
CA ALA A 108 7.70 -12.46 -8.14
C ALA A 108 7.01 -13.41 -7.19
N LEU A 109 6.88 -12.93 -6.01
CA LEU A 109 6.24 -13.54 -4.89
C LEU A 109 4.75 -13.69 -5.17
N GLY A 110 4.29 -14.93 -5.39
CA GLY A 110 2.88 -15.28 -5.33
C GLY A 110 2.61 -16.18 -4.13
N VAL A 111 1.35 -16.40 -3.81
CA VAL A 111 1.02 -17.36 -2.76
C VAL A 111 1.13 -18.79 -3.30
N VAL A 112 1.98 -19.59 -2.67
CA VAL A 112 2.27 -21.00 -3.02
C VAL A 112 2.04 -21.96 -1.86
N GLY A 113 1.69 -21.46 -0.67
CA GLY A 113 1.43 -22.25 0.53
C GLY A 113 0.42 -21.57 1.43
N LYS A 114 -0.03 -22.27 2.48
CA LYS A 114 -0.87 -21.63 3.51
C LYS A 114 -0.10 -20.52 4.21
N LEU A 115 -0.73 -19.36 4.35
CA LEU A 115 -0.15 -18.25 5.07
C LEU A 115 0.01 -18.61 6.55
N ARG A 116 1.18 -18.29 7.08
CA ARG A 116 1.48 -18.41 8.51
C ARG A 116 2.33 -17.23 8.94
N ARG A 117 1.77 -16.36 9.75
CA ARG A 117 2.50 -15.22 10.30
C ARG A 117 3.61 -15.69 11.25
N ARG A 118 4.85 -15.27 11.01
CA ARG A 118 6.03 -15.52 11.86
C ARG A 118 6.25 -14.41 12.89
N ARG A 119 5.92 -13.16 12.50
CA ARG A 119 6.01 -11.95 13.32
C ARG A 119 4.96 -10.96 12.90
N HIS A 120 4.71 -9.93 13.69
CA HIS A 120 3.93 -8.78 13.24
C HIS A 120 4.60 -8.08 12.06
N LEU A 121 3.79 -7.46 11.19
CA LEU A 121 4.28 -6.85 9.96
C LEU A 121 5.12 -5.61 10.25
N SER A 122 4.56 -4.69 11.03
CA SER A 122 5.08 -3.34 11.24
C SER A 122 5.21 -2.92 12.70
N ALA A 123 4.98 -3.84 13.65
CA ALA A 123 5.06 -3.55 15.07
C ALA A 123 6.45 -3.04 15.50
N GLU A 124 7.53 -3.61 14.94
CA GLU A 124 8.90 -3.15 15.21
C GLU A 124 9.14 -1.76 14.62
N GLU A 125 8.72 -1.52 13.37
CA GLU A 125 8.82 -0.21 12.71
C GLU A 125 8.09 0.87 13.50
N PHE A 126 6.85 0.59 13.90
CA PHE A 126 6.05 1.50 14.70
C PHE A 126 6.68 1.80 16.06
N THR A 127 7.14 0.77 16.77
CA THR A 127 7.76 0.93 18.09
C THR A 127 9.02 1.77 18.00
N TYR A 128 9.83 1.56 16.97
CA TYR A 128 11.04 2.35 16.72
C TYR A 128 10.69 3.81 16.41
N LEU A 129 9.79 4.04 15.45
CA LEU A 129 9.34 5.37 15.05
C LEU A 129 8.78 6.16 16.24
N ARG A 130 7.86 5.54 17.00
CA ARG A 130 7.24 6.16 18.17
C ARG A 130 8.25 6.60 19.22
N ALA A 131 9.35 5.85 19.39
CA ALA A 131 10.41 6.20 20.33
C ALA A 131 11.30 7.37 19.85
N ARG A 132 11.22 7.77 18.58
CA ARG A 132 12.06 8.79 17.94
C ARG A 132 11.36 10.14 17.74
N THR A 133 10.04 10.20 17.89
CA THR A 133 9.27 11.43 17.62
C THR A 133 8.29 11.76 18.72
N ARG A 134 7.97 13.04 18.83
CA ARG A 134 6.83 13.56 19.61
C ARG A 134 5.61 13.85 18.74
N CYS A 135 5.78 13.82 17.44
CA CYS A 135 4.70 13.93 16.46
C CYS A 135 3.84 12.67 16.45
N ILE A 136 2.75 12.70 15.71
CA ILE A 136 1.91 11.52 15.50
C ILE A 136 2.66 10.54 14.60
N ALA A 137 3.02 9.38 15.15
CA ALA A 137 3.65 8.30 14.40
C ALA A 137 2.59 7.60 13.53
N LYS A 138 2.75 7.66 12.22
CA LYS A 138 1.90 7.00 11.22
C LYS A 138 2.58 5.76 10.66
N ILE A 139 1.85 4.66 10.58
CA ILE A 139 2.25 3.44 9.87
C ILE A 139 1.35 3.21 8.68
N THR A 140 1.92 2.70 7.59
CA THR A 140 1.22 2.31 6.37
C THR A 140 1.10 0.79 6.29
N LEU A 141 -0.06 0.31 5.88
CA LEU A 141 -0.35 -1.09 5.62
C LEU A 141 -1.05 -1.24 4.26
N PRO A 142 -0.80 -2.30 3.50
CA PRO A 142 -1.53 -2.52 2.25
C PRO A 142 -2.98 -2.92 2.54
N SER A 143 -3.91 -2.47 1.69
CA SER A 143 -5.28 -2.97 1.68
C SER A 143 -5.30 -4.49 1.44
N PRO A 144 -6.16 -5.25 2.13
CA PRO A 144 -6.27 -6.69 1.91
C PRO A 144 -6.63 -7.05 0.47
N SER A 145 -7.43 -6.24 -0.21
CA SER A 145 -7.83 -6.51 -1.60
C SER A 145 -6.71 -6.28 -2.63
N LEU A 146 -5.61 -5.61 -2.26
CA LEU A 146 -4.41 -5.53 -3.10
C LEU A 146 -3.85 -6.93 -3.42
N TRP A 147 -4.01 -7.87 -2.51
CA TRP A 147 -3.41 -9.21 -2.59
C TRP A 147 -4.07 -10.11 -3.62
N VAL A 148 -5.19 -9.72 -4.24
CA VAL A 148 -5.77 -10.40 -5.40
C VAL A 148 -4.71 -10.70 -6.47
N ASN A 149 -3.77 -9.81 -6.64
CA ASN A 149 -2.67 -9.92 -7.62
C ASN A 149 -1.63 -10.99 -7.28
N PHE A 150 -1.67 -11.57 -6.08
CA PHE A 150 -0.69 -12.57 -5.61
C PHE A 150 -1.23 -14.00 -5.63
N TRP A 151 -2.52 -14.17 -6.01
CA TRP A 151 -3.13 -15.47 -6.18
C TRP A 151 -3.22 -15.85 -7.66
N SER A 152 -2.92 -17.09 -7.94
CA SER A 152 -3.04 -17.68 -9.27
C SER A 152 -3.65 -19.07 -9.16
N ARG A 153 -4.67 -19.36 -9.99
CA ARG A 153 -5.29 -20.68 -9.98
C ARG A 153 -4.27 -21.80 -10.22
N GLN A 154 -3.31 -21.56 -11.09
CA GLN A 154 -2.28 -22.56 -11.44
C GLN A 154 -1.33 -22.86 -10.29
N HIS A 155 -0.89 -21.84 -9.54
CA HIS A 155 0.18 -21.96 -8.55
C HIS A 155 -0.31 -21.95 -7.11
N SER A 156 -1.49 -21.40 -6.86
CA SER A 156 -2.00 -21.17 -5.50
C SER A 156 -3.09 -22.15 -5.06
N SER A 157 -3.78 -22.81 -6.02
CA SER A 157 -5.02 -23.56 -5.73
C SER A 157 -4.83 -24.77 -4.83
N HIS A 158 -3.61 -25.33 -4.74
CA HIS A 158 -3.32 -26.44 -3.83
C HIS A 158 -3.30 -25.99 -2.34
N ALA A 159 -2.95 -24.75 -2.07
CA ALA A 159 -2.98 -24.16 -0.74
C ALA A 159 -4.29 -23.41 -0.48
N TYR A 160 -4.78 -22.70 -1.49
CA TYR A 160 -6.01 -21.91 -1.46
C TYR A 160 -6.87 -22.21 -2.68
N PRO A 161 -7.84 -23.11 -2.56
CA PRO A 161 -8.71 -23.54 -3.67
C PRO A 161 -9.44 -22.38 -4.36
N THR A 162 -9.67 -21.29 -3.62
CA THR A 162 -10.32 -20.07 -4.14
C THR A 162 -9.57 -18.82 -3.72
N LEU A 163 -9.67 -17.76 -4.53
CA LEU A 163 -9.15 -16.45 -4.20
C LEU A 163 -9.74 -15.93 -2.86
N GLU A 164 -11.03 -16.17 -2.62
CA GLU A 164 -11.70 -15.76 -1.39
C GLU A 164 -11.10 -16.39 -0.14
N SER A 165 -10.72 -17.67 -0.20
CA SER A 165 -10.07 -18.33 0.94
C SER A 165 -8.70 -17.78 1.23
N PHE A 166 -7.98 -17.27 0.22
CA PHE A 166 -6.71 -16.58 0.38
C PHE A 166 -6.90 -15.17 0.97
N LEU A 167 -7.85 -14.39 0.42
CA LEU A 167 -8.13 -13.05 0.91
C LEU A 167 -8.67 -13.04 2.35
N ALA A 168 -9.37 -14.10 2.77
CA ALA A 168 -9.79 -14.26 4.15
C ALA A 168 -8.59 -14.34 5.12
N ASP A 169 -7.60 -15.20 4.83
CA ASP A 169 -6.39 -15.33 5.65
C ASP A 169 -5.56 -14.03 5.64
N VAL A 170 -5.44 -13.36 4.49
CA VAL A 170 -4.78 -12.05 4.39
C VAL A 170 -5.47 -11.00 5.27
N THR A 171 -6.80 -10.97 5.22
CA THR A 171 -7.60 -10.03 6.01
C THR A 171 -7.45 -10.30 7.51
N GLU A 172 -7.45 -11.56 7.93
CA GLU A 172 -7.23 -11.95 9.32
C GLU A 172 -5.85 -11.47 9.81
N ILE A 173 -4.78 -11.71 9.04
CA ILE A 173 -3.43 -11.23 9.37
C ILE A 173 -3.38 -9.71 9.53
N LEU A 174 -4.05 -8.96 8.65
CA LEU A 174 -4.10 -7.51 8.74
C LEU A 174 -4.97 -7.01 9.90
N CYS A 175 -6.07 -7.68 10.23
CA CYS A 175 -6.87 -7.39 11.42
C CYS A 175 -6.03 -7.55 12.70
N GLU A 176 -5.29 -8.64 12.81
CA GLU A 176 -4.40 -8.88 13.95
C GLU A 176 -3.27 -7.84 14.03
N GLU A 177 -2.73 -7.42 12.86
CA GLU A 177 -1.70 -6.38 12.79
C GLU A 177 -2.22 -5.02 13.28
N VAL A 178 -3.38 -4.60 12.79
CA VAL A 178 -4.01 -3.33 13.20
C VAL A 178 -4.36 -3.35 14.70
N ALA A 179 -4.85 -4.48 15.21
CA ALA A 179 -5.12 -4.64 16.64
C ALA A 179 -3.85 -4.54 17.48
N GLU A 180 -2.74 -5.14 17.03
CA GLU A 180 -1.46 -5.05 17.73
C GLU A 180 -0.87 -3.64 17.69
N LEU A 181 -0.93 -2.96 16.54
CA LEU A 181 -0.50 -1.56 16.43
C LEU A 181 -1.31 -0.66 17.38
N ALA A 182 -2.62 -0.87 17.48
CA ALA A 182 -3.47 -0.18 18.43
C ALA A 182 -3.04 -0.45 19.89
N ARG A 183 -2.75 -1.70 20.23
CA ARG A 183 -2.24 -2.11 21.56
C ARG A 183 -0.90 -1.44 21.88
N LEU A 184 -0.04 -1.28 20.88
CA LEU A 184 1.24 -0.56 21.00
C LEU A 184 1.07 0.97 21.06
N GLY A 185 -0.16 1.48 20.88
CA GLY A 185 -0.53 2.89 21.01
C GLY A 185 -0.50 3.66 19.70
N ALA A 186 -0.66 3.00 18.56
CA ALA A 186 -0.89 3.70 17.30
C ALA A 186 -2.22 4.47 17.37
N THR A 187 -2.19 5.71 16.94
CA THR A 187 -3.37 6.58 16.84
C THR A 187 -3.75 6.88 15.41
N TYR A 188 -2.83 6.63 14.46
CA TYR A 188 -3.07 6.79 13.04
C TYR A 188 -2.39 5.67 12.24
N ILE A 189 -3.18 4.98 11.42
CA ILE A 189 -2.73 3.98 10.46
C ILE A 189 -3.26 4.38 9.09
N GLN A 190 -2.42 4.31 8.06
CA GLN A 190 -2.83 4.51 6.68
C GLN A 190 -2.96 3.14 5.99
N MET A 191 -4.07 2.91 5.31
CA MET A 191 -4.27 1.75 4.48
C MET A 191 -4.09 2.13 3.01
N ASP A 192 -3.15 1.48 2.32
CA ASP A 192 -2.79 1.79 0.93
C ASP A 192 -3.59 0.94 -0.05
N ALA A 193 -4.40 1.60 -0.86
CA ALA A 193 -5.25 0.98 -1.87
C ALA A 193 -5.01 1.56 -3.29
N PRO A 194 -3.76 1.55 -3.81
CA PRO A 194 -3.46 2.10 -5.14
C PRO A 194 -4.16 1.35 -6.26
N HIS A 195 -4.52 0.09 -6.04
CA HIS A 195 -5.20 -0.78 -7.00
C HIS A 195 -6.66 -0.38 -7.26
N TYR A 196 -7.27 0.50 -6.46
CA TYR A 196 -8.62 0.98 -6.74
C TYR A 196 -8.70 1.75 -8.05
N ALA A 197 -7.67 2.50 -8.42
CA ALA A 197 -7.58 3.13 -9.72
C ALA A 197 -7.59 2.10 -10.86
N LEU A 198 -6.96 0.94 -10.66
CA LEU A 198 -6.89 -0.12 -11.66
C LEU A 198 -8.24 -0.80 -11.89
N LEU A 199 -9.14 -0.81 -10.90
CA LEU A 199 -10.49 -1.38 -11.05
C LEU A 199 -11.34 -0.60 -12.07
N ILE A 200 -11.05 0.70 -12.23
CA ILE A 200 -11.83 1.60 -13.09
C ILE A 200 -11.08 2.00 -14.36
N ASP A 201 -9.82 1.63 -14.50
CA ASP A 201 -9.05 1.87 -15.72
C ASP A 201 -9.44 0.85 -16.80
N PRO A 202 -9.96 1.30 -17.97
CA PRO A 202 -10.32 0.39 -19.06
C PRO A 202 -9.20 -0.54 -19.51
N ALA A 203 -7.95 -0.10 -19.41
CA ALA A 203 -6.79 -0.91 -19.79
C ALA A 203 -6.57 -2.11 -18.86
N THR A 204 -7.06 -2.05 -17.63
CA THR A 204 -6.85 -3.07 -16.59
C THR A 204 -8.11 -3.84 -16.21
N GLN A 205 -9.29 -3.36 -16.62
CA GLN A 205 -10.58 -4.03 -16.33
C GLN A 205 -10.60 -5.50 -16.78
N GLY A 206 -10.09 -5.79 -17.99
CA GLY A 206 -10.05 -7.15 -18.52
C GLY A 206 -9.28 -8.14 -17.66
N PHE A 207 -8.28 -7.69 -16.91
CA PHE A 207 -7.55 -8.54 -15.97
C PHE A 207 -8.44 -8.94 -14.79
N TYR A 208 -9.13 -7.99 -14.18
CA TYR A 208 -10.00 -8.29 -13.04
C TYR A 208 -11.19 -9.17 -13.45
N GLU A 209 -11.72 -9.01 -14.65
CA GLU A 209 -12.72 -9.90 -15.23
C GLU A 209 -12.16 -11.31 -15.43
N GLN A 210 -10.93 -11.45 -15.92
CA GLN A 210 -10.25 -12.73 -16.08
C GLN A 210 -9.97 -13.40 -14.73
N GLN A 211 -9.53 -12.66 -13.72
CA GLN A 211 -9.33 -13.16 -12.37
C GLN A 211 -10.64 -13.66 -11.76
N ALA A 212 -11.73 -12.94 -11.95
CA ALA A 212 -13.04 -13.36 -11.51
C ALA A 212 -13.49 -14.67 -12.20
N ALA A 213 -13.28 -14.77 -13.52
CA ALA A 213 -13.62 -15.97 -14.29
C ALA A 213 -12.78 -17.18 -13.84
N GLN A 214 -11.50 -17.01 -13.51
CA GLN A 214 -10.65 -18.04 -12.94
C GLN A 214 -11.12 -18.49 -11.55
N GLY A 215 -11.67 -17.57 -10.77
CA GLY A 215 -12.30 -17.83 -9.47
C GLY A 215 -13.67 -18.50 -9.55
N GLY A 216 -14.23 -18.68 -10.75
CA GLY A 216 -15.50 -19.34 -10.97
C GLY A 216 -16.74 -18.42 -10.91
N HIS A 217 -16.53 -17.09 -10.94
CA HIS A 217 -17.62 -16.11 -10.99
C HIS A 217 -17.26 -14.98 -11.97
N SER A 218 -18.28 -14.43 -12.58
CA SER A 218 -18.16 -13.16 -13.30
C SER A 218 -18.40 -12.04 -12.30
N ALA A 219 -17.41 -11.17 -12.08
CA ALA A 219 -17.56 -10.03 -11.21
C ALA A 219 -17.40 -8.73 -12.01
N SER A 220 -18.37 -7.85 -11.89
CA SER A 220 -18.28 -6.49 -12.42
C SER A 220 -17.30 -5.66 -11.59
N VAL A 221 -16.83 -4.55 -12.15
CA VAL A 221 -16.02 -3.54 -11.40
C VAL A 221 -16.70 -3.17 -10.08
N GLN A 222 -18.02 -2.99 -10.08
CA GLN A 222 -18.77 -2.64 -8.88
C GLN A 222 -18.72 -3.76 -7.83
N GLN A 223 -18.83 -5.01 -8.23
CA GLN A 223 -18.74 -6.16 -7.31
C GLN A 223 -17.33 -6.29 -6.73
N TRP A 224 -16.29 -6.07 -7.54
CA TRP A 224 -14.91 -6.01 -7.06
C TRP A 224 -14.69 -4.89 -6.05
N LEU A 225 -15.20 -3.68 -6.35
CA LEU A 225 -15.12 -2.54 -5.44
C LEU A 225 -15.86 -2.82 -4.13
N ASP A 226 -17.07 -3.36 -4.21
CA ASP A 226 -17.86 -3.70 -3.03
C ASP A 226 -17.12 -4.70 -2.16
N ARG A 227 -16.53 -5.72 -2.77
CA ARG A 227 -15.74 -6.73 -2.06
C ARG A 227 -14.46 -6.14 -1.44
N ALA A 228 -13.75 -5.29 -2.17
CA ALA A 228 -12.58 -4.59 -1.64
C ALA A 228 -12.93 -3.78 -0.40
N LEU A 229 -14.04 -3.03 -0.46
CA LEU A 229 -14.53 -2.22 0.67
C LEU A 229 -14.97 -3.06 1.87
N GLU A 230 -15.56 -4.25 1.64
CA GLU A 230 -15.88 -5.20 2.73
C GLU A 230 -14.62 -5.66 3.47
N LEU A 231 -13.58 -6.03 2.73
CA LEU A 231 -12.30 -6.46 3.30
C LEU A 231 -11.61 -5.33 4.06
N ASP A 232 -11.58 -4.11 3.48
CA ASP A 232 -11.05 -2.93 4.14
C ASP A 232 -11.79 -2.60 5.43
N ASN A 233 -13.13 -2.64 5.40
CA ASN A 233 -13.95 -2.39 6.59
C ASN A 233 -13.74 -3.43 7.69
N ALA A 234 -13.43 -4.67 7.35
CA ALA A 234 -13.07 -5.69 8.34
C ALA A 234 -11.79 -5.28 9.09
N VAL A 235 -10.74 -4.86 8.35
CA VAL A 235 -9.48 -4.40 8.93
C VAL A 235 -9.67 -3.12 9.77
N ILE A 236 -10.41 -2.13 9.24
CA ILE A 236 -10.72 -0.88 9.96
C ILE A 236 -11.45 -1.17 11.28
N SER A 237 -12.35 -2.14 11.27
CA SER A 237 -13.15 -2.51 12.45
C SER A 237 -12.34 -3.21 13.54
N ALA A 238 -11.15 -3.73 13.24
CA ALA A 238 -10.29 -4.40 14.21
C ALA A 238 -9.67 -3.43 15.24
N ALA A 239 -9.62 -2.12 14.94
CA ALA A 239 -9.13 -1.10 15.87
C ALA A 239 -10.01 0.15 15.86
N PRO A 240 -11.22 0.12 16.45
CA PRO A 240 -12.20 1.19 16.35
C PRO A 240 -11.79 2.52 17.00
N ALA A 241 -10.76 2.50 17.85
CA ALA A 241 -10.23 3.71 18.50
C ALA A 241 -9.09 4.38 17.71
N VAL A 242 -8.62 3.75 16.63
CA VAL A 242 -7.53 4.25 15.79
C VAL A 242 -8.12 5.02 14.60
N THR A 243 -7.53 6.15 14.27
CA THR A 243 -7.82 6.83 13.00
C THR A 243 -7.25 5.98 11.86
N ILE A 244 -8.08 5.53 10.94
CA ILE A 244 -7.65 4.85 9.73
C ILE A 244 -7.86 5.79 8.55
N GLY A 245 -6.78 6.10 7.84
CA GLY A 245 -6.81 6.84 6.57
C GLY A 245 -6.71 5.87 5.40
N LEU A 246 -7.47 6.11 4.34
CA LEU A 246 -7.35 5.36 3.09
C LEU A 246 -6.55 6.18 2.08
N HIS A 247 -5.44 5.62 1.61
CA HIS A 247 -4.64 6.22 0.54
C HIS A 247 -5.05 5.65 -0.80
N LEU A 248 -5.46 6.54 -1.69
CA LEU A 248 -5.80 6.26 -3.08
C LEU A 248 -4.85 7.02 -3.99
N CYS A 249 -4.23 6.34 -4.94
CA CYS A 249 -3.37 6.95 -5.95
C CYS A 249 -3.48 6.20 -7.27
N ARG A 250 -2.81 6.71 -8.29
CA ARG A 250 -2.73 6.08 -9.62
C ARG A 250 -1.51 5.16 -9.80
N GLY A 251 -0.84 4.82 -8.71
CA GLY A 251 0.51 4.27 -8.72
C GLY A 251 1.55 5.38 -8.85
N SER A 252 2.71 5.18 -8.23
CA SER A 252 3.83 6.12 -8.35
C SER A 252 5.14 5.35 -8.33
N GLN A 253 5.88 5.41 -9.44
CA GLN A 253 7.22 4.83 -9.52
C GLN A 253 8.11 5.62 -10.48
N ALA A 254 9.24 6.11 -9.99
CA ALA A 254 10.20 6.88 -10.76
C ALA A 254 9.53 8.02 -11.57
N SER A 255 8.68 8.80 -10.91
CA SER A 255 7.89 9.90 -11.49
C SER A 255 6.91 9.48 -12.59
N ARG A 256 6.47 8.24 -12.58
CA ARG A 256 5.48 7.69 -13.51
C ARG A 256 4.25 7.20 -12.78
N TRP A 257 3.13 7.07 -13.50
CA TRP A 257 1.85 6.56 -12.98
C TRP A 257 1.41 5.32 -13.75
N LEU A 258 0.58 4.49 -13.12
CA LEU A 258 0.12 3.22 -13.68
C LEU A 258 -1.27 3.34 -14.31
N ALA A 259 -2.16 4.15 -13.74
CA ALA A 259 -3.53 4.31 -14.20
C ALA A 259 -3.85 5.76 -14.60
N GLU A 260 -4.61 5.93 -15.69
CA GLU A 260 -5.01 7.23 -16.24
C GLU A 260 -6.52 7.48 -16.09
N VAL A 261 -7.01 7.45 -14.85
CA VAL A 261 -8.45 7.56 -14.57
C VAL A 261 -8.78 8.60 -13.52
N SER A 262 -10.02 9.08 -13.56
CA SER A 262 -10.63 9.86 -12.48
C SER A 262 -11.22 8.91 -11.43
N TYR A 263 -11.16 9.28 -10.16
CA TYR A 263 -11.84 8.58 -9.07
C TYR A 263 -13.36 8.85 -9.01
N GLU A 264 -13.87 9.77 -9.82
CA GLU A 264 -15.27 10.17 -9.82
C GLU A 264 -16.26 9.00 -9.90
N PRO A 265 -16.02 7.94 -10.72
CA PRO A 265 -16.93 6.80 -10.79
C PRO A 265 -17.07 6.01 -9.50
N ILE A 266 -16.02 5.92 -8.69
CA ILE A 266 -16.01 5.11 -7.45
C ILE A 266 -16.12 5.93 -6.17
N ALA A 267 -15.83 7.22 -6.21
CA ALA A 267 -15.85 8.09 -5.05
C ALA A 267 -17.16 8.01 -4.24
N PRO A 268 -18.36 8.06 -4.86
CA PRO A 268 -19.60 7.95 -4.09
C PRO A 268 -19.75 6.63 -3.33
N THR A 269 -19.22 5.53 -3.89
CA THR A 269 -19.26 4.21 -3.25
C THR A 269 -18.24 4.11 -2.13
N VAL A 270 -17.00 4.52 -2.39
CA VAL A 270 -15.91 4.51 -1.41
C VAL A 270 -16.27 5.36 -0.19
N PHE A 271 -16.75 6.58 -0.40
CA PHE A 271 -17.08 7.49 0.71
C PHE A 271 -18.31 7.06 1.51
N ARG A 272 -19.32 6.46 0.88
CA ARG A 272 -20.54 6.01 1.58
C ARG A 272 -20.36 4.68 2.32
N LYS A 273 -19.62 3.74 1.75
CA LYS A 273 -19.46 2.39 2.31
C LYS A 273 -18.37 2.28 3.37
N ASN A 274 -17.40 3.19 3.36
CA ASN A 274 -16.37 3.30 4.39
C ASN A 274 -16.77 4.25 5.52
N SER A 275 -17.93 4.05 6.11
CA SER A 275 -18.50 4.93 7.15
C SER A 275 -17.65 5.03 8.43
N ARG A 276 -16.63 4.20 8.59
CA ARG A 276 -15.70 4.20 9.72
C ARG A 276 -14.33 4.81 9.39
N LEU A 277 -14.09 5.20 8.14
CA LEU A 277 -12.90 5.94 7.79
C LEU A 277 -12.99 7.34 8.43
N THR A 278 -11.98 7.66 9.20
CA THR A 278 -11.88 8.94 9.89
C THR A 278 -10.99 9.93 9.13
N GLY A 279 -10.41 9.49 8.00
CA GLY A 279 -9.58 10.33 7.15
C GLY A 279 -9.39 9.72 5.76
N PHE A 280 -9.14 10.57 4.77
CA PHE A 280 -8.75 10.17 3.41
C PHE A 280 -7.46 10.87 3.03
N CYS A 281 -6.48 10.13 2.56
CA CYS A 281 -5.32 10.65 1.87
C CYS A 281 -5.48 10.40 0.37
N LEU A 282 -5.96 11.40 -0.36
CA LEU A 282 -6.00 11.37 -1.81
C LEU A 282 -4.70 11.95 -2.34
N THR A 283 -3.74 11.09 -2.65
CA THR A 283 -2.56 11.52 -3.39
C THR A 283 -2.85 11.43 -4.87
N THR A 284 -3.37 12.50 -5.44
CA THR A 284 -3.28 12.71 -6.87
C THR A 284 -1.88 13.21 -7.17
N MET A 285 -1.07 12.42 -7.88
CA MET A 285 0.07 13.03 -8.59
C MET A 285 -0.54 14.02 -9.58
N MET A 286 -0.48 15.31 -9.23
CA MET A 286 -0.78 16.36 -10.17
C MET A 286 0.27 16.24 -11.26
N CYS A 287 -0.14 15.90 -12.49
CA CYS A 287 0.62 16.17 -13.68
C CYS A 287 0.89 17.69 -13.67
N ALA A 288 2.07 18.08 -13.20
CA ALA A 288 2.53 19.44 -13.38
C ALA A 288 2.76 19.62 -14.87
N ARG A 289 1.86 20.39 -15.51
CA ARG A 289 1.84 20.75 -16.92
C ARG A 289 1.11 19.80 -17.86
N ASP A 290 -0.19 19.78 -17.80
CA ASP A 290 -0.96 19.58 -19.00
C ASP A 290 -1.90 20.77 -19.21
N HIS A 291 -1.63 21.56 -20.26
CA HIS A 291 -2.52 22.62 -20.74
C HIS A 291 -3.72 22.03 -21.52
N SER A 292 -3.93 20.73 -21.48
CA SER A 292 -5.11 20.10 -22.04
C SER A 292 -6.27 20.19 -21.05
N ASN A 293 -7.40 20.70 -21.52
CA ASN A 293 -8.66 20.96 -20.81
C ASN A 293 -9.35 19.70 -20.21
N HIS A 294 -8.61 18.63 -19.89
CA HIS A 294 -9.13 17.36 -19.41
C HIS A 294 -8.84 17.09 -17.93
N CYS A 295 -8.14 17.96 -17.23
CA CYS A 295 -8.18 17.99 -15.77
C CYS A 295 -9.50 18.65 -15.34
N GLY A 296 -10.59 17.87 -15.38
CA GLY A 296 -11.86 18.29 -14.79
C GLY A 296 -11.62 18.70 -13.33
N ARG A 297 -12.09 19.90 -13.02
CA ARG A 297 -12.07 20.59 -11.74
C ARG A 297 -12.07 19.62 -10.54
N PHE A 298 -10.92 19.20 -10.10
CA PHE A 298 -10.78 18.81 -8.70
C PHE A 298 -10.47 20.08 -7.92
N PRO A 299 -11.29 20.43 -6.93
CA PRO A 299 -10.88 21.45 -5.99
C PRO A 299 -9.56 20.99 -5.36
N THR A 300 -8.60 21.88 -5.29
CA THR A 300 -7.44 21.87 -4.40
C THR A 300 -7.63 20.89 -3.27
N ILE A 301 -6.63 20.02 -3.01
CA ILE A 301 -6.56 19.04 -1.90
C ILE A 301 -7.44 19.51 -0.75
N SER A 302 -8.68 19.08 -0.73
CA SER A 302 -9.60 19.35 0.34
C SER A 302 -9.81 18.05 1.09
N TRP A 303 -9.33 18.05 2.32
CA TRP A 303 -9.65 17.06 3.32
C TRP A 303 -11.16 17.07 3.55
N TRP A 304 -11.86 16.05 3.09
CA TRP A 304 -13.26 15.90 3.42
C TRP A 304 -13.35 15.18 4.76
N TYR A 305 -13.61 15.96 5.80
CA TYR A 305 -14.09 15.38 7.05
C TYR A 305 -15.59 15.09 6.89
N LEU A 306 -15.96 13.83 7.06
CA LEU A 306 -17.35 13.49 7.35
C LEU A 306 -17.57 13.77 8.83
N ALA A 307 -18.41 14.77 9.11
CA ALA A 307 -18.95 15.05 10.43
C ALA A 307 -20.01 14.02 10.80
#